data_92115805d2f10a44a6a3ad0e68c06472
#
_entry.id   92115805d2f10a44a6a3ad0e68c06472
#
_cell.length_a   1.000
_cell.length_b   1.000
_cell.length_c   1.000
_cell.angle_alpha   90.00
_cell.angle_beta   90.00
_cell.angle_gamma   90.00
#
_symmetry.space_group_name_H-M   'P 1'
#
loop_
_entity.id
_entity.type
_entity.pdbx_description
1 polymer ?
#
loop_
_entity_poly.entity_id
_entity_poly.type
_entity_poly.pdbx_seq_one_letter_code
_entity_poly.pdbx_strand_id
1 'polypeptide(L)'
;EKRLIWEDSPEDVQRVEIGNYRALLIHGDEVGRNGFASPGAIVQHMNRWRSGSYPWEFRDVYIGHYHTHAEWAMANGQGSVYQTGSTESDNRYAGVMLAASATPSQRLHFIDPIKGRVTASYKVWLD
;
A
#
# COMPACT_ATOMS: atom_id res chain seq x y z
N GLU A 1 2.80 13.60 23.68
CA GLU A 1 3.36 12.50 22.89
C GLU A 1 2.72 12.43 21.52
N LYS A 2 3.49 12.62 20.46
CA LYS A 2 3.00 12.49 19.10
C LYS A 2 3.04 11.03 18.68
N ARG A 3 1.89 10.36 18.69
CA ARG A 3 1.78 8.96 18.27
C ARG A 3 1.64 8.80 16.75
N LEU A 4 1.20 9.85 16.07
CA LEU A 4 1.05 9.89 14.63
C LEU A 4 1.66 11.18 14.11
N ILE A 5 2.63 11.03 13.22
CA ILE A 5 3.19 12.14 12.48
C ILE A 5 2.59 12.10 11.08
N TRP A 6 1.81 13.11 10.75
CA TRP A 6 1.26 13.27 9.43
C TRP A 6 2.13 14.25 8.64
N GLU A 7 2.74 13.80 7.58
CA GLU A 7 3.40 14.69 6.63
C GLU A 7 2.42 15.07 5.54
N ASP A 8 2.08 16.33 5.51
CA ASP A 8 1.35 16.92 4.40
C ASP A 8 2.37 17.26 3.31
N SER A 9 2.71 16.27 2.51
CA SER A 9 3.62 16.42 1.39
C SER A 9 2.83 16.63 0.11
N PRO A 10 3.19 17.60 -0.73
CA PRO A 10 2.57 17.77 -2.05
C PRO A 10 2.99 16.66 -3.05
N GLU A 11 3.90 15.79 -2.65
CA GLU A 11 4.31 14.65 -3.45
C GLU A 11 3.24 13.56 -3.42
N ASP A 12 3.20 12.75 -4.46
CA ASP A 12 2.27 11.62 -4.58
C ASP A 12 2.58 10.47 -3.63
N VAL A 13 3.62 10.61 -2.84
CA VAL A 13 4.09 9.64 -1.84
C VAL A 13 3.98 10.26 -0.46
N GLN A 14 3.22 9.61 0.41
CA GLN A 14 3.10 9.98 1.82
C GLN A 14 3.90 9.02 2.69
N ARG A 15 4.52 9.55 3.74
CA ARG A 15 5.29 8.77 4.71
C ARG A 15 4.48 8.58 5.98
N VAL A 16 4.50 7.35 6.49
CA VAL A 16 3.87 7.03 7.78
C VAL A 16 4.94 6.49 8.72
N GLU A 17 5.00 7.05 9.91
CA GLU A 17 5.94 6.62 10.94
C GLU A 17 5.19 6.39 12.26
N ILE A 18 5.29 5.17 12.78
CA ILE A 18 4.67 4.76 14.06
C ILE A 18 5.75 4.08 14.88
N GLY A 19 6.39 4.79 15.81
CA GLY A 19 7.55 4.28 16.50
C GLY A 19 8.67 3.93 15.51
N ASN A 20 9.10 2.68 15.51
CA ASN A 20 10.10 2.17 14.56
C ASN A 20 9.51 1.66 13.23
N TYR A 21 8.19 1.71 13.08
CA TYR A 21 7.53 1.31 11.85
C TYR A 21 7.49 2.45 10.85
N ARG A 22 7.92 2.17 9.64
CA ARG A 22 7.94 3.12 8.53
C ARG A 22 7.27 2.52 7.31
N ALA A 23 6.34 3.23 6.74
CA ALA A 23 5.62 2.81 5.55
C ALA A 23 5.41 3.98 4.59
N LEU A 24 5.22 3.64 3.31
CA LEU A 24 4.82 4.58 2.29
C LEU A 24 3.36 4.37 1.92
N LEU A 25 2.67 5.46 1.70
CA LEU A 25 1.34 5.48 1.09
C LEU A 25 1.46 6.09 -0.29
N ILE A 26 1.05 5.36 -1.30
CA ILE A 26 1.03 5.84 -2.68
C ILE A 26 -0.32 5.54 -3.32
N HIS A 27 -0.68 6.32 -4.34
CA HIS A 27 -1.90 6.02 -5.08
C HIS A 27 -1.75 4.72 -5.87
N GLY A 28 -0.64 4.55 -6.59
CA GLY A 28 -0.32 3.34 -7.34
C GLY A 28 -0.27 3.51 -8.85
N ASP A 29 -0.77 4.62 -9.39
CA ASP A 29 -0.73 4.92 -10.82
C ASP A 29 0.69 5.24 -11.32
N GLU A 30 1.59 5.63 -10.42
CA GLU A 30 2.99 5.88 -10.73
C GLU A 30 3.77 4.62 -11.14
N VAL A 31 3.28 3.46 -10.74
CA VAL A 31 3.99 2.17 -10.91
C VAL A 31 3.68 1.54 -12.26
N GLY A 32 2.50 1.78 -12.80
CA GLY A 32 2.03 1.14 -14.02
C GLY A 32 1.83 2.11 -15.17
N ARG A 33 1.78 1.56 -16.39
CA ARG A 33 1.38 2.30 -17.58
C ARG A 33 -0.12 2.13 -17.81
N ASN A 34 -0.81 3.21 -18.19
CA ASN A 34 -2.24 3.20 -18.48
C ASN A 34 -3.11 2.68 -17.32
N GLY A 35 -2.69 2.94 -16.08
CA GLY A 35 -3.41 2.49 -14.91
C GLY A 35 -3.25 1.01 -14.57
N PHE A 36 -2.39 0.29 -15.27
CA PHE A 36 -2.16 -1.14 -15.03
C PHE A 36 -0.71 -1.42 -14.66
N ALA A 37 -0.53 -2.23 -13.63
CA ALA A 37 0.74 -2.84 -13.30
C ALA A 37 0.52 -4.29 -12.86
N SER A 38 1.37 -5.19 -13.33
CA SER A 38 1.36 -6.55 -12.80
C SER A 38 1.88 -6.58 -11.36
N PRO A 39 1.48 -7.55 -10.53
CA PRO A 39 2.04 -7.70 -9.18
C PRO A 39 3.57 -7.74 -9.19
N GLY A 40 4.18 -8.44 -10.14
CA GLY A 40 5.63 -8.50 -10.28
C GLY A 40 6.27 -7.15 -10.56
N ALA A 41 5.66 -6.34 -11.42
CA ALA A 41 6.14 -4.99 -11.71
C ALA A 41 6.07 -4.07 -10.50
N ILE A 42 5.00 -4.16 -9.72
CA ILE A 42 4.82 -3.39 -8.49
C ILE A 42 5.92 -3.75 -7.48
N VAL A 43 6.09 -5.04 -7.20
CA VAL A 43 7.10 -5.52 -6.26
C VAL A 43 8.51 -5.14 -6.71
N GLN A 44 8.81 -5.28 -7.99
CA GLN A 44 10.12 -4.90 -8.54
C GLN A 44 10.40 -3.40 -8.38
N HIS A 45 9.40 -2.56 -8.62
CA HIS A 45 9.53 -1.11 -8.43
C HIS A 45 9.81 -0.76 -6.96
N MET A 46 9.08 -1.39 -6.03
CA MET A 46 9.26 -1.15 -4.61
C MET A 46 10.59 -1.69 -4.09
N ASN A 47 11.06 -2.81 -4.61
CA ASN A 47 12.39 -3.33 -4.28
C ASN A 47 13.51 -2.37 -4.72
N ARG A 48 13.38 -1.74 -5.88
CA ARG A 48 14.34 -0.71 -6.32
C ARG A 48 14.34 0.49 -5.39
N TRP A 49 13.17 0.96 -4.99
CA TRP A 49 13.05 2.07 -4.05
C TRP A 49 13.69 1.73 -2.70
N ARG A 50 13.43 0.54 -2.21
CA ARG A 50 13.97 0.07 -0.94
C ARG A 50 15.48 -0.12 -0.97
N SER A 51 16.05 -0.43 -2.14
CA SER A 51 17.50 -0.60 -2.33
C SER A 51 18.28 0.71 -2.42
N GLY A 52 17.61 1.86 -2.30
CA GLY A 52 18.25 3.16 -2.25
C GLY A 52 17.83 4.17 -3.30
N SER A 53 16.98 3.82 -4.25
CA SER A 53 16.43 4.77 -5.23
C SER A 53 15.45 5.77 -4.60
N TYR A 54 14.90 5.46 -3.45
CA TYR A 54 14.07 6.34 -2.66
C TYR A 54 14.83 6.79 -1.40
N PRO A 55 14.88 8.09 -1.09
CA PRO A 55 15.80 8.62 -0.07
C PRO A 55 15.32 8.48 1.38
N TRP A 56 14.42 7.58 1.65
CA TRP A 56 13.88 7.32 2.99
C TRP A 56 13.70 5.82 3.19
N GLU A 57 14.16 5.32 4.32
CA GLU A 57 14.03 3.90 4.65
C GLU A 57 12.60 3.58 5.06
N PHE A 58 12.02 2.56 4.46
CA PHE A 58 10.67 2.09 4.75
C PHE A 58 10.62 0.56 4.75
N ARG A 59 9.64 0.03 5.47
CA ARG A 59 9.39 -1.41 5.51
C ARG A 59 8.29 -1.83 4.54
N ASP A 60 7.14 -1.19 4.65
CA ASP A 60 5.94 -1.56 3.91
C ASP A 60 5.48 -0.43 3.00
N VAL A 61 4.70 -0.79 1.99
CA VAL A 61 4.06 0.15 1.06
C VAL A 61 2.58 -0.19 0.97
N TYR A 62 1.75 0.84 1.07
CA TYR A 62 0.31 0.75 0.86
C TYR A 62 -0.05 1.43 -0.43
N ILE A 63 -0.73 0.71 -1.32
CA ILE A 63 -1.20 1.24 -2.61
C ILE A 63 -2.72 1.13 -2.73
N GLY A 64 -3.30 2.11 -3.39
CA GLY A 64 -4.72 2.11 -3.75
C GLY A 64 -4.92 1.82 -5.24
N HIS A 65 -5.69 2.67 -5.93
CA HIS A 65 -5.92 2.72 -7.37
C HIS A 65 -6.63 1.50 -7.97
N TYR A 66 -6.15 0.28 -7.71
CA TYR A 66 -6.62 -0.94 -8.36
C TYR A 66 -7.92 -1.52 -7.78
N HIS A 67 -8.40 -1.00 -6.66
CA HIS A 67 -9.66 -1.35 -6.00
C HIS A 67 -9.79 -2.82 -5.58
N THR A 68 -8.71 -3.56 -5.55
CA THR A 68 -8.70 -4.97 -5.18
C THR A 68 -7.76 -5.21 -4.02
N HIS A 69 -8.22 -5.95 -3.03
CA HIS A 69 -7.43 -6.31 -1.86
C HIS A 69 -6.40 -7.38 -2.23
N ALA A 70 -5.14 -7.06 -2.07
CA ALA A 70 -4.03 -8.00 -2.33
C ALA A 70 -2.81 -7.64 -1.48
N GLU A 71 -1.88 -8.56 -1.37
CA GLU A 71 -0.59 -8.30 -0.73
C GLU A 71 0.51 -9.16 -1.35
N TRP A 72 1.72 -8.62 -1.38
CA TRP A 72 2.89 -9.30 -1.90
C TRP A 72 4.10 -9.02 -1.02
N ALA A 73 4.87 -10.07 -0.72
CA ALA A 73 6.13 -9.91 0.01
C ALA A 73 7.18 -9.24 -0.90
N MET A 74 7.94 -8.33 -0.33
CA MET A 74 9.15 -7.81 -0.96
C MET A 74 10.32 -8.77 -0.78
N ALA A 75 11.43 -8.50 -1.48
CA ALA A 75 12.62 -9.34 -1.43
C ALA A 75 13.10 -9.60 0.01
N ASN A 76 13.55 -10.81 0.26
CA ASN A 76 14.07 -11.27 1.55
C ASN A 76 13.01 -11.30 2.69
N GLY A 77 11.73 -11.24 2.37
CA GLY A 77 10.66 -11.26 3.38
C GLY A 77 10.69 -10.10 4.36
N GLN A 78 11.33 -8.99 4.01
CA GLN A 78 11.52 -7.85 4.88
C GLN A 78 10.55 -6.71 4.60
N GLY A 79 9.30 -7.03 4.51
CA GLY A 79 8.24 -6.07 4.24
C GLY A 79 7.33 -6.52 3.11
N SER A 80 6.26 -5.78 2.93
CA SER A 80 5.21 -6.14 1.98
C SER A 80 4.68 -4.93 1.24
N VAL A 81 4.12 -5.18 0.07
CA VAL A 81 3.26 -4.24 -0.63
C VAL A 81 1.82 -4.65 -0.36
N TYR A 82 1.05 -3.76 0.23
CA TYR A 82 -0.36 -3.96 0.53
C TYR A 82 -1.21 -3.14 -0.42
N GLN A 83 -1.98 -3.81 -1.25
CA GLN A 83 -2.97 -3.18 -2.10
C GLN A 83 -4.31 -3.17 -1.38
N THR A 84 -4.91 -1.99 -1.23
CA THR A 84 -6.17 -1.83 -0.52
C THR A 84 -7.36 -1.99 -1.46
N GLY A 85 -8.45 -2.54 -0.94
CA GLY A 85 -9.71 -2.57 -1.65
C GLY A 85 -10.39 -1.18 -1.70
N SER A 86 -11.48 -1.10 -2.40
CA SER A 86 -12.33 0.09 -2.43
C SER A 86 -13.45 -0.02 -1.40
N THR A 87 -13.93 1.13 -0.94
CA THR A 87 -15.15 1.23 -0.14
C THR A 87 -16.41 1.15 -1.01
N GLU A 88 -16.27 1.30 -2.32
CA GLU A 88 -17.36 1.22 -3.28
C GLU A 88 -17.56 -0.21 -3.78
N SER A 89 -18.83 -0.63 -3.84
CA SER A 89 -19.20 -1.96 -4.34
C SER A 89 -19.41 -2.01 -5.85
N ASP A 90 -19.84 -0.91 -6.44
CA ASP A 90 -20.25 -0.86 -7.83
C ASP A 90 -19.74 0.45 -8.46
N ASN A 91 -18.49 0.42 -8.88
CA ASN A 91 -17.85 1.54 -9.52
C ASN A 91 -17.69 1.26 -11.01
N ARG A 92 -18.39 2.03 -11.84
CA ARG A 92 -18.31 1.92 -13.30
C ARG A 92 -16.87 2.10 -13.81
N TYR A 93 -16.10 3.00 -13.21
CA TYR A 93 -14.70 3.18 -13.56
C TYR A 93 -13.89 1.92 -13.30
N ALA A 94 -14.01 1.32 -12.12
CA ALA A 94 -13.31 0.10 -11.79
C ALA A 94 -13.75 -1.08 -12.67
N GLY A 95 -15.03 -1.20 -12.96
CA GLY A 95 -15.56 -2.24 -13.82
C GLY A 95 -15.13 -2.13 -15.28
N VAL A 96 -15.12 -0.93 -15.83
CA VAL A 96 -14.81 -0.67 -17.25
C VAL A 96 -13.32 -0.49 -17.47
N MET A 97 -12.67 0.33 -16.64
CA MET A 97 -11.28 0.75 -16.85
C MET A 97 -10.26 -0.20 -16.22
N LEU A 98 -10.58 -0.81 -15.09
CA LEU A 98 -9.67 -1.68 -14.35
C LEU A 98 -10.03 -3.16 -14.47
N ALA A 99 -11.15 -3.47 -15.12
CA ALA A 99 -11.72 -4.82 -15.20
C ALA A 99 -11.81 -5.49 -13.80
N ALA A 100 -11.97 -4.68 -12.77
CA ALA A 100 -11.99 -5.09 -11.37
C ALA A 100 -13.36 -4.78 -10.78
N SER A 101 -14.14 -5.82 -10.56
CA SER A 101 -15.30 -5.75 -9.70
C SER A 101 -14.98 -6.57 -8.46
N ALA A 102 -14.83 -5.92 -7.34
CA ALA A 102 -14.51 -6.60 -6.09
C ALA A 102 -15.49 -6.18 -5.01
N THR A 103 -15.76 -7.10 -4.09
CA THR A 103 -16.52 -6.79 -2.89
C THR A 103 -15.81 -5.70 -2.09
N PRO A 104 -16.55 -4.67 -1.64
CA PRO A 104 -15.92 -3.58 -0.88
C PRO A 104 -15.22 -4.11 0.36
N SER A 105 -14.01 -3.63 0.57
CA SER A 105 -13.22 -4.06 1.71
C SER A 105 -12.22 -2.98 2.11
N GLN A 106 -11.84 -3.02 3.39
CA GLN A 106 -10.75 -2.22 3.91
C GLN A 106 -9.78 -3.12 4.68
N ARG A 107 -8.61 -2.59 4.96
CA ARG A 107 -7.55 -3.27 5.67
C ARG A 107 -7.35 -2.65 7.03
N LEU A 108 -7.30 -3.47 8.06
CA LEU A 108 -6.94 -3.05 9.41
C LEU A 108 -5.66 -3.77 9.82
N HIS A 109 -4.64 -2.99 10.17
CA HIS A 109 -3.36 -3.51 10.63
C HIS A 109 -3.08 -3.09 12.05
N PHE A 110 -2.57 -4.03 12.84
CA PHE A 110 -1.96 -3.75 14.13
C PHE A 110 -0.45 -3.71 13.97
N ILE A 111 0.16 -2.67 14.51
CA ILE A 111 1.59 -2.38 14.36
C ILE A 111 2.28 -2.53 15.71
N ASP A 112 3.39 -3.27 15.73
CA ASP A 112 4.32 -3.24 16.86
C ASP A 112 5.29 -2.07 16.65
N PRO A 113 5.18 -0.99 17.45
CA PRO A 113 6.01 0.20 17.24
C PRO A 113 7.46 -0.01 17.64
N ILE A 114 7.76 -1.00 18.47
CA ILE A 114 9.12 -1.30 18.92
C ILE A 114 9.84 -2.14 17.86
N LYS A 115 9.21 -3.20 17.40
CA LYS A 115 9.75 -4.08 16.34
C LYS A 115 9.61 -3.49 14.95
N GLY A 116 8.77 -2.46 14.78
CA GLY A 116 8.57 -1.76 13.52
C GLY A 116 7.96 -2.64 12.43
N ARG A 117 6.95 -3.42 12.78
CA ARG A 117 6.30 -4.32 11.82
C ARG A 117 4.82 -4.53 12.10
N VAL A 118 4.09 -4.95 11.08
CA VAL A 118 2.71 -5.39 11.21
C VAL A 118 2.67 -6.72 11.97
N THR A 119 1.83 -6.80 13.00
CA THR A 119 1.68 -8.00 13.83
C THR A 119 0.38 -8.75 13.56
N ALA A 120 -0.65 -8.06 13.11
CA ALA A 120 -1.92 -8.67 12.73
C ALA A 120 -2.55 -7.89 11.58
N SER A 121 -3.23 -8.59 10.70
CA SER A 121 -3.88 -8.01 9.54
C SER A 121 -5.29 -8.60 9.41
N TYR A 122 -6.26 -7.72 9.25
CA TYR A 122 -7.65 -8.08 9.03
C TYR A 122 -8.15 -7.49 7.73
N LYS A 123 -8.86 -8.30 6.96
CA LYS A 123 -9.65 -7.82 5.84
C LYS A 123 -11.06 -7.55 6.37
N VAL A 124 -11.47 -6.31 6.31
CA VAL A 124 -12.79 -5.88 6.76
C VAL A 124 -13.71 -5.79 5.55
N TRP A 125 -14.69 -6.66 5.49
CA TRP A 125 -15.73 -6.61 4.46
C TRP A 125 -16.73 -5.49 4.76
N LEU A 126 -17.16 -4.79 3.73
CA LEU A 126 -18.07 -3.65 3.84
C LEU A 126 -19.42 -3.90 3.16
N ASP A 127 -19.70 -5.14 2.80
CA ASP A 127 -20.97 -5.57 2.25
C ASP A 127 -22.04 -5.90 3.30
#